data_30b48a7903fd3d0aa144da959944c5ad
#
_entry.id   30b48a7903fd3d0aa144da959944c5ad
#
_cell.length_a   1.000
_cell.length_b   1.000
_cell.length_c   1.000
_cell.angle_alpha   90.00
_cell.angle_beta   90.00
_cell.angle_gamma   90.00
#
_symmetry.space_group_name_H-M   'P 1'
#
loop_
_entity.id
_entity.type
_entity.pdbx_description
1 polymer ?
#
loop_
_entity_poly.entity_id
_entity_poly.type
_entity_poly.pdbx_seq_one_letter_code
_entity_poly.pdbx_strand_id
1 'polypeptide(L)'
;MGFDLVAFSGGKGLRGPQNAGLLLGRKELVNAARMHGEVWNGIGRALKVGKEEVVGLLAAVERFVNLDHNAEKQRYASRVKLVAEALADVAGVNTEVHVPDIANHVPHLKIGWDTRHISVSAQDVQTQLLEGDPAIEVADYNWMSANSRYKVNLTGVTVAVWTLQDGEEEIVARRLREVLTMGEG
;
A
#
# COMPACT_ATOMS: atom_id res chain seq x y z
N MET A 1 23.55 8.74 -4.15
CA MET A 1 23.52 7.95 -2.92
C MET A 1 24.75 7.07 -2.71
N GLY A 2 25.61 6.85 -3.66
CA GLY A 2 26.92 6.16 -3.50
C GLY A 2 26.85 4.64 -3.30
N PHE A 3 25.71 4.00 -3.56
CA PHE A 3 25.63 2.54 -3.56
C PHE A 3 26.19 1.94 -4.86
N ASP A 4 26.95 0.87 -4.74
CA ASP A 4 27.50 0.14 -5.91
C ASP A 4 26.45 -0.73 -6.59
N LEU A 5 25.54 -1.32 -5.81
CA LEU A 5 24.40 -2.12 -6.27
C LEU A 5 23.16 -1.81 -5.43
N VAL A 6 21.98 -1.84 -6.08
CA VAL A 6 20.68 -1.71 -5.42
C VAL A 6 19.73 -2.75 -6.01
N ALA A 7 19.03 -3.49 -5.15
CA ALA A 7 18.02 -4.46 -5.55
C ALA A 7 16.62 -3.91 -5.27
N PHE A 8 15.72 -4.08 -6.23
CA PHE A 8 14.32 -3.68 -6.15
C PHE A 8 13.39 -4.88 -6.33
N SER A 9 12.32 -4.92 -5.54
CA SER A 9 11.23 -5.88 -5.75
C SER A 9 10.39 -5.47 -6.96
N GLY A 10 10.11 -6.41 -7.85
CA GLY A 10 9.26 -6.17 -9.03
C GLY A 10 7.78 -6.06 -8.72
N GLY A 11 7.29 -6.82 -7.74
CA GLY A 11 5.87 -6.95 -7.43
C GLY A 11 5.28 -5.89 -6.48
N LYS A 12 6.04 -4.85 -6.13
CA LYS A 12 5.57 -3.78 -5.25
C LYS A 12 5.29 -2.49 -6.03
N GLY A 13 5.98 -1.40 -5.75
CA GLY A 13 5.78 -0.10 -6.40
C GLY A 13 5.92 -0.13 -7.94
N LEU A 14 6.70 -1.05 -8.50
CA LEU A 14 6.79 -1.26 -9.93
C LEU A 14 5.54 -1.90 -10.53
N ARG A 15 4.74 -2.62 -9.72
CA ARG A 15 3.53 -3.35 -10.13
C ARG A 15 3.79 -4.41 -11.22
N GLY A 16 4.96 -5.04 -11.15
CA GLY A 16 5.30 -6.20 -11.97
C GLY A 16 5.03 -7.53 -11.26
N PRO A 17 5.53 -8.64 -11.83
CA PRO A 17 5.36 -9.95 -11.22
C PRO A 17 6.01 -10.06 -9.84
N GLN A 18 5.38 -10.78 -8.91
CA GLN A 18 5.84 -10.94 -7.53
C GLN A 18 7.20 -11.64 -7.43
N ASN A 19 7.47 -12.57 -8.33
CA ASN A 19 8.69 -13.38 -8.34
C ASN A 19 9.83 -12.73 -9.13
N ALA A 20 9.70 -11.44 -9.49
CA ALA A 20 10.71 -10.73 -10.26
C ALA A 20 11.31 -9.57 -9.47
N GLY A 21 12.51 -9.16 -9.83
CA GLY A 21 13.19 -8.02 -9.25
C GLY A 21 14.24 -7.44 -10.19
N LEU A 22 14.71 -6.24 -9.86
CA LEU A 22 15.76 -5.53 -10.58
C LEU A 22 17.01 -5.46 -9.73
N LEU A 23 18.16 -5.66 -10.38
CA LEU A 23 19.46 -5.31 -9.83
C LEU A 23 20.05 -4.17 -10.67
N LEU A 24 20.25 -3.02 -10.06
CA LEU A 24 20.81 -1.82 -10.69
C LEU A 24 22.14 -1.46 -10.03
N GLY A 25 23.05 -0.89 -10.81
CA GLY A 25 24.32 -0.41 -10.27
C GLY A 25 25.46 -0.44 -11.27
N ARG A 26 26.68 -0.57 -10.76
CA ARG A 26 27.88 -0.58 -11.57
C ARG A 26 27.90 -1.76 -12.52
N LYS A 27 28.20 -1.48 -13.80
CA LYS A 27 28.13 -2.44 -14.91
C LYS A 27 28.92 -3.72 -14.64
N GLU A 28 30.12 -3.59 -14.10
CA GLU A 28 30.98 -4.74 -13.79
C GLU A 28 30.37 -5.64 -12.71
N LEU A 29 29.69 -5.08 -11.69
CA LEU A 29 29.06 -5.84 -10.63
C LEU A 29 27.75 -6.50 -11.09
N VAL A 30 26.97 -5.79 -11.91
CA VAL A 30 25.76 -6.36 -12.53
C VAL A 30 26.15 -7.51 -13.47
N ASN A 31 27.22 -7.36 -14.26
CA ASN A 31 27.74 -8.44 -15.11
C ASN A 31 28.24 -9.64 -14.27
N ALA A 32 28.97 -9.40 -13.19
CA ALA A 32 29.39 -10.46 -12.28
C ALA A 32 28.18 -11.22 -11.70
N ALA A 33 27.15 -10.50 -11.22
CA ALA A 33 25.91 -11.10 -10.74
C ALA A 33 25.23 -11.95 -11.82
N ARG A 34 25.19 -11.47 -13.06
CA ARG A 34 24.64 -12.21 -14.21
C ARG A 34 25.40 -13.50 -14.48
N MET A 35 26.73 -13.49 -14.39
CA MET A 35 27.56 -14.69 -14.60
C MET A 35 27.32 -15.76 -13.53
N HIS A 36 26.89 -15.36 -12.33
CA HIS A 36 26.49 -16.27 -11.26
C HIS A 36 25.01 -16.62 -11.28
N GLY A 37 24.25 -16.03 -12.21
CA GLY A 37 22.84 -16.30 -12.40
C GLY A 37 22.52 -17.65 -13.03
N GLU A 38 21.23 -17.89 -13.24
CA GLU A 38 20.69 -19.17 -13.69
C GLU A 38 21.18 -19.62 -15.08
N VAL A 39 21.42 -18.68 -15.99
CA VAL A 39 21.78 -18.94 -17.38
C VAL A 39 23.15 -19.65 -17.49
N TRP A 40 24.05 -19.36 -16.56
CA TRP A 40 25.44 -19.83 -16.58
C TRP A 40 25.73 -20.95 -15.57
N ASN A 41 24.70 -21.60 -15.04
CA ASN A 41 24.85 -22.61 -13.98
C ASN A 41 25.67 -22.14 -12.77
N GLY A 42 25.60 -20.83 -12.46
CA GLY A 42 26.22 -20.27 -11.28
C GLY A 42 25.48 -20.62 -9.99
N ILE A 43 25.92 -20.07 -8.87
CA ILE A 43 25.33 -20.27 -7.54
C ILE A 43 23.85 -19.85 -7.50
N GLY A 44 23.44 -18.89 -8.35
CA GLY A 44 22.05 -18.42 -8.48
C GLY A 44 21.15 -19.34 -9.32
N ARG A 45 21.63 -20.50 -9.79
CA ARG A 45 20.82 -21.40 -10.62
C ARG A 45 19.50 -21.83 -9.98
N ALA A 46 19.50 -22.03 -8.67
CA ALA A 46 18.30 -22.40 -7.92
C ALA A 46 17.27 -21.27 -7.80
N LEU A 47 17.66 -20.03 -8.10
CA LEU A 47 16.82 -18.83 -8.00
C LEU A 47 16.34 -18.38 -9.40
N LYS A 48 16.12 -19.35 -10.29
CA LYS A 48 15.70 -19.08 -11.66
C LYS A 48 14.39 -18.34 -11.72
N VAL A 49 14.39 -17.21 -12.46
CA VAL A 49 13.19 -16.45 -12.82
C VAL A 49 12.69 -16.92 -14.19
N GLY A 50 11.39 -17.12 -14.34
CA GLY A 50 10.79 -17.53 -15.60
C GLY A 50 10.82 -16.41 -16.64
N LYS A 51 10.62 -16.75 -17.90
CA LYS A 51 10.60 -15.78 -19.00
C LYS A 51 9.42 -14.84 -18.88
N GLU A 52 8.30 -15.35 -18.40
CA GLU A 52 7.06 -14.64 -18.16
C GLU A 52 7.26 -13.49 -17.16
N GLU A 53 7.97 -13.78 -16.06
CA GLU A 53 8.31 -12.79 -15.05
C GLU A 53 9.30 -11.75 -15.60
N VAL A 54 10.27 -12.17 -16.42
CA VAL A 54 11.22 -11.22 -17.04
C VAL A 54 10.48 -10.25 -17.97
N VAL A 55 9.61 -10.76 -18.84
CA VAL A 55 8.83 -9.92 -19.77
C VAL A 55 7.84 -9.04 -19.01
N GLY A 56 7.14 -9.59 -18.02
CA GLY A 56 6.23 -8.84 -17.19
C GLY A 56 6.93 -7.72 -16.41
N LEU A 57 8.13 -7.98 -15.89
CA LEU A 57 8.93 -6.96 -15.20
C LEU A 57 9.43 -5.89 -16.17
N LEU A 58 9.84 -6.25 -17.38
CA LEU A 58 10.25 -5.28 -18.40
C LEU A 58 9.11 -4.30 -18.71
N ALA A 59 7.91 -4.82 -18.96
CA ALA A 59 6.73 -3.98 -19.19
C ALA A 59 6.40 -3.08 -18.00
N ALA A 60 6.54 -3.61 -16.77
CA ALA A 60 6.30 -2.83 -15.55
C ALA A 60 7.32 -1.69 -15.38
N VAL A 61 8.59 -1.94 -15.67
CA VAL A 61 9.66 -0.90 -15.64
C VAL A 61 9.41 0.16 -16.70
N GLU A 62 9.10 -0.26 -17.93
CA GLU A 62 8.80 0.66 -19.03
C GLU A 62 7.60 1.55 -18.69
N ARG A 63 6.52 0.99 -18.15
CA ARG A 63 5.39 1.75 -17.63
C ARG A 63 5.83 2.72 -16.53
N PHE A 64 6.59 2.26 -15.55
CA PHE A 64 7.02 3.08 -14.41
C PHE A 64 7.88 4.27 -14.83
N VAL A 65 8.81 4.11 -15.76
CA VAL A 65 9.67 5.19 -16.26
C VAL A 65 8.87 6.25 -17.02
N ASN A 66 7.79 5.85 -17.69
CA ASN A 66 6.93 6.75 -18.48
C ASN A 66 5.74 7.32 -17.67
N LEU A 67 5.57 6.93 -16.41
CA LEU A 67 4.48 7.39 -15.55
C LEU A 67 4.72 8.83 -15.09
N ASP A 68 3.67 9.65 -15.11
CA ASP A 68 3.69 10.93 -14.40
C ASP A 68 3.54 10.71 -12.89
N HIS A 69 4.66 10.62 -12.20
CA HIS A 69 4.71 10.40 -10.76
C HIS A 69 4.09 11.53 -9.94
N ASN A 70 4.03 12.76 -10.48
CA ASN A 70 3.41 13.88 -9.78
C ASN A 70 1.89 13.77 -9.86
N ALA A 71 1.34 13.43 -11.02
CA ALA A 71 -0.09 13.15 -11.18
C ALA A 71 -0.53 11.97 -10.28
N GLU A 72 0.28 10.90 -10.19
CA GLU A 72 0.01 9.79 -9.26
C GLU A 72 -0.06 10.25 -7.80
N LYS A 73 0.90 11.05 -7.35
CA LYS A 73 0.90 11.59 -5.98
C LYS A 73 -0.34 12.46 -5.70
N GLN A 74 -0.71 13.31 -6.65
CA GLN A 74 -1.90 14.14 -6.53
C GLN A 74 -3.18 13.29 -6.46
N ARG A 75 -3.27 12.24 -7.27
CA ARG A 75 -4.39 11.28 -7.24
C ARG A 75 -4.53 10.61 -5.88
N TYR A 76 -3.44 10.12 -5.30
CA TYR A 76 -3.47 9.53 -3.96
C TYR A 76 -3.89 10.54 -2.89
N ALA A 77 -3.37 11.76 -2.95
CA ALA A 77 -3.76 12.83 -2.03
C ALA A 77 -5.25 13.18 -2.15
N SER A 78 -5.78 13.24 -3.37
CA SER A 78 -7.21 13.48 -3.62
C SER A 78 -8.10 12.37 -3.06
N ARG A 79 -7.71 11.09 -3.22
CA ARG A 79 -8.43 9.94 -2.67
C ARG A 79 -8.47 9.97 -1.15
N VAL A 80 -7.32 10.20 -0.51
CA VAL A 80 -7.26 10.34 0.95
C VAL A 80 -8.15 11.47 1.43
N LYS A 81 -8.10 12.62 0.76
CA LYS A 81 -8.92 13.78 1.08
C LYS A 81 -10.42 13.46 0.96
N LEU A 82 -10.85 12.82 -0.12
CA LEU A 82 -12.25 12.45 -0.34
C LEU A 82 -12.77 11.56 0.80
N VAL A 83 -12.03 10.52 1.18
CA VAL A 83 -12.44 9.63 2.28
C VAL A 83 -12.48 10.39 3.61
N ALA A 84 -11.51 11.26 3.88
CA ALA A 84 -11.48 12.07 5.10
C ALA A 84 -12.67 13.03 5.18
N GLU A 85 -12.99 13.72 4.09
CA GLU A 85 -14.10 14.65 4.00
C GLU A 85 -15.47 13.97 4.20
N ALA A 86 -15.63 12.75 3.70
CA ALA A 86 -16.83 11.96 3.88
C ALA A 86 -17.10 11.55 5.35
N LEU A 87 -16.08 11.61 6.20
CA LEU A 87 -16.16 11.25 7.62
C LEU A 87 -16.08 12.47 8.55
N ALA A 88 -15.88 13.66 8.01
CA ALA A 88 -15.58 14.86 8.80
C ALA A 88 -16.71 15.31 9.76
N ASP A 89 -17.95 14.97 9.46
CA ASP A 89 -19.13 15.29 10.26
C ASP A 89 -19.64 14.12 11.12
N VAL A 90 -18.95 12.96 11.10
CA VAL A 90 -19.31 11.83 11.95
C VAL A 90 -18.80 12.08 13.37
N ALA A 91 -19.71 12.13 14.32
CA ALA A 91 -19.39 12.46 15.72
C ALA A 91 -18.43 11.41 16.31
N GLY A 92 -17.36 11.88 16.96
CA GLY A 92 -16.36 11.00 17.58
C GLY A 92 -15.32 10.41 16.64
N VAL A 93 -15.41 10.61 15.32
CA VAL A 93 -14.38 10.19 14.34
C VAL A 93 -13.30 11.26 14.23
N ASN A 94 -12.05 10.81 14.13
CA ASN A 94 -10.93 11.64 13.76
C ASN A 94 -10.15 10.99 12.61
N THR A 95 -9.56 11.78 11.75
CA THR A 95 -8.77 11.32 10.62
C THR A 95 -7.38 11.96 10.61
N GLU A 96 -6.37 11.19 10.25
CA GLU A 96 -4.98 11.64 10.13
C GLU A 96 -4.38 11.12 8.82
N VAL A 97 -3.82 12.02 8.02
CA VAL A 97 -3.03 11.62 6.83
C VAL A 97 -1.63 11.22 7.28
N HIS A 98 -1.30 9.96 7.05
CA HIS A 98 -0.01 9.39 7.40
C HIS A 98 0.77 9.02 6.14
N VAL A 99 1.98 9.56 5.99
CA VAL A 99 2.95 9.16 4.96
C VAL A 99 4.10 8.45 5.66
N PRO A 100 4.34 7.15 5.37
CA PRO A 100 5.43 6.42 6.00
C PRO A 100 6.80 7.03 5.69
N ASP A 101 7.67 7.13 6.68
CA ASP A 101 9.05 7.61 6.52
C ASP A 101 9.93 6.61 5.74
N ILE A 102 9.56 5.34 5.78
CA ILE A 102 10.30 4.22 5.19
C ILE A 102 9.38 3.50 4.20
N ALA A 103 9.94 2.93 3.16
CA ALA A 103 9.28 2.21 2.07
C ALA A 103 8.54 3.14 1.09
N ASN A 104 7.33 2.78 0.65
CA ASN A 104 6.59 3.57 -0.32
C ASN A 104 6.08 4.87 0.30
N HIS A 105 6.50 5.99 -0.24
CA HIS A 105 6.11 7.32 0.21
C HIS A 105 4.72 7.69 -0.35
N VAL A 106 3.71 6.96 0.08
CA VAL A 106 2.31 7.06 -0.36
C VAL A 106 1.43 7.41 0.85
N PRO A 107 0.51 8.38 0.72
CA PRO A 107 -0.38 8.75 1.82
C PRO A 107 -1.37 7.62 2.13
N HIS A 108 -1.59 7.41 3.43
CA HIS A 108 -2.60 6.54 4.00
C HIS A 108 -3.52 7.39 4.86
N LEU A 109 -4.77 6.99 5.00
CA LEU A 109 -5.69 7.63 5.93
C LEU A 109 -5.86 6.77 7.17
N LYS A 110 -5.41 7.26 8.32
CA LYS A 110 -5.74 6.70 9.61
C LYS A 110 -7.07 7.27 10.08
N ILE A 111 -7.97 6.39 10.48
CA ILE A 111 -9.32 6.71 10.94
C ILE A 111 -9.45 6.14 12.34
N GLY A 112 -9.53 7.02 13.34
CA GLY A 112 -9.75 6.65 14.72
C GLY A 112 -11.12 7.15 15.18
N TRP A 113 -11.69 6.53 16.24
CA TRP A 113 -12.93 6.99 16.84
C TRP A 113 -12.96 6.81 18.35
N ASP A 114 -13.77 7.63 18.99
CA ASP A 114 -14.02 7.54 20.43
C ASP A 114 -15.11 6.51 20.72
N THR A 115 -14.74 5.45 21.42
CA THR A 115 -15.66 4.35 21.77
C THR A 115 -16.83 4.77 22.67
N ARG A 116 -16.80 5.98 23.23
CA ARG A 116 -17.94 6.57 23.95
C ARG A 116 -19.03 7.08 23.03
N HIS A 117 -18.71 7.38 21.77
CA HIS A 117 -19.63 7.84 20.74
C HIS A 117 -19.97 6.74 19.75
N ILE A 118 -19.00 5.91 19.39
CA ILE A 118 -19.14 4.84 18.41
C ILE A 118 -18.74 3.53 19.08
N SER A 119 -19.74 2.69 19.40
CA SER A 119 -19.55 1.46 20.17
C SER A 119 -18.91 0.30 19.37
N VAL A 120 -18.83 0.42 18.04
CA VAL A 120 -18.25 -0.64 17.19
C VAL A 120 -16.75 -0.75 17.38
N SER A 121 -16.23 -1.99 17.48
CA SER A 121 -14.80 -2.23 17.58
C SER A 121 -14.11 -2.13 16.21
N ALA A 122 -12.78 -1.92 16.20
CA ALA A 122 -12.01 -1.93 14.95
C ALA A 122 -12.12 -3.27 14.21
N GLN A 123 -12.16 -4.38 14.96
CA GLN A 123 -12.33 -5.72 14.39
C GLN A 123 -13.70 -5.88 13.72
N ASP A 124 -14.76 -5.38 14.35
CA ASP A 124 -16.11 -5.44 13.77
C ASP A 124 -16.20 -4.57 12.51
N VAL A 125 -15.58 -3.39 12.50
CA VAL A 125 -15.50 -2.53 11.31
C VAL A 125 -14.78 -3.25 10.17
N GLN A 126 -13.63 -3.88 10.44
CA GLN A 126 -12.90 -4.67 9.45
C GLN A 126 -13.75 -5.83 8.91
N THR A 127 -14.42 -6.57 9.80
CA THR A 127 -15.29 -7.69 9.41
C THR A 127 -16.47 -7.23 8.57
N GLN A 128 -17.19 -6.19 8.99
CA GLN A 128 -18.36 -5.67 8.26
C GLN A 128 -18.00 -5.09 6.88
N LEU A 129 -16.81 -4.50 6.75
CA LEU A 129 -16.30 -4.02 5.46
C LEU A 129 -15.89 -5.19 4.55
N LEU A 130 -15.19 -6.19 5.11
CA LEU A 130 -14.71 -7.35 4.35
C LEU A 130 -15.85 -8.27 3.90
N GLU A 131 -16.87 -8.48 4.73
CA GLU A 131 -18.06 -9.28 4.41
C GLU A 131 -19.13 -8.50 3.63
N GLY A 132 -18.90 -7.22 3.37
CA GLY A 132 -19.81 -6.37 2.62
C GLY A 132 -19.77 -6.58 1.11
N ASP A 133 -20.68 -5.88 0.40
CA ASP A 133 -20.70 -5.83 -1.06
C ASP A 133 -20.57 -4.37 -1.53
N PRO A 134 -19.45 -4.03 -2.19
CA PRO A 134 -18.26 -4.87 -2.40
C PRO A 134 -17.48 -5.13 -1.10
N ALA A 135 -16.70 -6.21 -1.08
CA ALA A 135 -15.79 -6.52 0.01
C ALA A 135 -14.63 -5.50 0.05
N ILE A 136 -14.39 -4.91 1.22
CA ILE A 136 -13.35 -3.88 1.41
C ILE A 136 -12.42 -4.33 2.54
N GLU A 137 -11.16 -4.52 2.23
CA GLU A 137 -10.13 -4.81 3.22
C GLU A 137 -9.47 -3.50 3.68
N VAL A 138 -9.42 -3.28 4.99
CA VAL A 138 -8.70 -2.18 5.63
C VAL A 138 -7.69 -2.72 6.62
N ALA A 139 -6.59 -1.99 6.82
CA ALA A 139 -5.54 -2.41 7.72
C ALA A 139 -5.76 -1.91 9.15
N ASP A 140 -5.03 -2.50 10.11
CA ASP A 140 -4.99 -2.02 11.49
C ASP A 140 -4.53 -0.55 11.56
N TYR A 141 -5.01 0.19 12.55
CA TYR A 141 -4.66 1.60 12.75
C TYR A 141 -3.15 1.86 12.80
N ASN A 142 -2.39 0.94 13.38
CA ASN A 142 -0.93 1.04 13.51
C ASN A 142 -0.15 0.39 12.35
N TRP A 143 -0.84 -0.04 11.30
CA TRP A 143 -0.18 -0.60 10.13
C TRP A 143 0.82 0.40 9.54
N MET A 144 2.05 -0.05 9.27
CA MET A 144 3.19 0.76 8.81
C MET A 144 3.67 1.87 9.78
N SER A 145 3.27 1.83 11.04
CA SER A 145 3.88 2.69 12.05
C SER A 145 5.21 2.09 12.50
N ALA A 146 6.30 2.86 12.43
CA ALA A 146 7.62 2.44 12.93
C ALA A 146 7.59 2.12 14.43
N ASN A 147 6.60 2.64 15.15
CA ASN A 147 6.38 2.46 16.59
C ASN A 147 5.26 1.44 16.91
N SER A 148 5.03 0.44 16.05
CA SER A 148 4.03 -0.62 16.32
C SER A 148 4.23 -1.39 17.63
N ARG A 149 5.36 -1.18 18.33
CA ARG A 149 5.62 -1.71 19.68
C ARG A 149 4.82 -1.00 20.78
N TYR A 150 4.35 0.22 20.53
CA TYR A 150 3.44 0.92 21.44
C TYR A 150 2.02 0.66 20.93
N LYS A 151 1.43 -0.43 21.43
CA LYS A 151 -0.02 -0.64 21.34
C LYS A 151 -0.71 0.44 22.17
N VAL A 152 -0.90 1.61 21.58
CA VAL A 152 -1.89 2.54 22.09
C VAL A 152 -3.23 1.89 21.75
N ASN A 153 -4.12 1.74 22.72
CA ASN A 153 -5.49 1.24 22.52
C ASN A 153 -6.32 2.27 21.75
N LEU A 154 -5.89 2.57 20.52
CA LEU A 154 -6.66 3.42 19.62
C LEU A 154 -7.54 2.49 18.80
N THR A 155 -8.83 2.61 19.01
CA THR A 155 -9.83 2.00 18.14
C THR A 155 -9.77 2.71 16.79
N GLY A 156 -9.49 1.96 15.74
CA GLY A 156 -9.36 2.57 14.43
C GLY A 156 -8.85 1.62 13.35
N VAL A 157 -8.90 2.10 12.11
CA VAL A 157 -8.42 1.41 10.91
C VAL A 157 -7.57 2.35 10.04
N THR A 158 -6.84 1.76 9.10
CA THR A 158 -6.04 2.49 8.11
C THR A 158 -6.50 2.13 6.70
N VAL A 159 -6.79 3.14 5.89
CA VAL A 159 -7.10 3.00 4.46
C VAL A 159 -5.86 3.27 3.63
N ALA A 160 -5.49 2.29 2.80
CA ALA A 160 -4.40 2.38 1.83
C ALA A 160 -4.97 2.66 0.43
N VAL A 161 -4.90 3.91 -0.03
CA VAL A 161 -5.56 4.35 -1.28
C VAL A 161 -4.84 3.97 -2.58
N TRP A 162 -3.63 3.43 -2.49
CA TRP A 162 -2.76 3.15 -3.65
C TRP A 162 -3.18 1.92 -4.47
N THR A 163 -4.00 1.06 -3.90
CA THR A 163 -4.54 -0.14 -4.56
C THR A 163 -5.90 0.11 -5.22
N LEU A 164 -6.56 1.22 -4.89
CA LEU A 164 -7.88 1.55 -5.41
C LEU A 164 -7.84 1.88 -6.90
N GLN A 165 -8.87 1.47 -7.61
CA GLN A 165 -9.17 1.93 -8.96
C GLN A 165 -9.95 3.25 -8.90
N ASP A 166 -10.13 3.93 -10.05
CA ASP A 166 -10.86 5.19 -10.13
C ASP A 166 -12.33 4.98 -9.75
N GLY A 167 -12.83 5.75 -8.78
CA GLY A 167 -14.19 5.69 -8.24
C GLY A 167 -14.36 4.74 -7.05
N GLU A 168 -13.39 3.87 -6.74
CA GLU A 168 -13.47 3.00 -5.57
C GLU A 168 -13.32 3.77 -4.26
N GLU A 169 -12.63 4.92 -4.28
CA GLU A 169 -12.52 5.81 -3.12
C GLU A 169 -13.87 6.30 -2.62
N GLU A 170 -14.84 6.53 -3.51
CA GLU A 170 -16.20 6.94 -3.16
C GLU A 170 -16.97 5.79 -2.50
N ILE A 171 -16.76 4.57 -2.97
CA ILE A 171 -17.35 3.35 -2.38
C ILE A 171 -16.79 3.14 -0.98
N VAL A 172 -15.46 3.22 -0.83
CA VAL A 172 -14.78 3.08 0.47
C VAL A 172 -15.28 4.14 1.46
N ALA A 173 -15.38 5.40 1.03
CA ALA A 173 -15.86 6.50 1.85
C ALA A 173 -17.29 6.27 2.34
N ARG A 174 -18.19 5.90 1.44
CA ARG A 174 -19.60 5.61 1.76
C ARG A 174 -19.73 4.44 2.73
N ARG A 175 -19.04 3.32 2.47
CA ARG A 175 -19.13 2.11 3.29
C ARG A 175 -18.54 2.32 4.70
N LEU A 176 -17.43 3.03 4.80
CA LEU A 176 -16.87 3.41 6.10
C LEU A 176 -17.87 4.26 6.91
N ARG A 177 -18.46 5.26 6.28
CA ARG A 177 -19.47 6.10 6.93
C ARG A 177 -20.66 5.28 7.41
N GLU A 178 -21.21 4.40 6.57
CA GLU A 178 -22.32 3.52 6.93
C GLU A 178 -22.01 2.69 8.17
N VAL A 179 -20.87 1.99 8.19
CA VAL A 179 -20.48 1.13 9.32
C VAL A 179 -20.24 1.93 10.60
N LEU A 180 -19.61 3.10 10.52
CA LEU A 180 -19.33 3.93 11.70
C LEU A 180 -20.58 4.59 12.25
N THR A 181 -21.55 4.98 11.41
CA THR A 181 -22.81 5.58 11.87
C THR A 181 -23.84 4.57 12.39
N MET A 182 -23.77 3.30 11.96
CA MET A 182 -24.60 2.23 12.54
C MET A 182 -24.21 1.93 14.00
N GLY A 183 -23.01 2.29 14.42
CA GLY A 183 -22.52 2.14 15.80
C GLY A 183 -22.83 3.32 16.72
N GLU A 184 -23.52 4.36 16.22
CA GLU A 184 -23.99 5.47 17.03
C GLU A 184 -25.19 5.04 17.89
N GLY A 185 -25.01 4.84 19.20
CA GLY A 185 -26.05 4.41 20.12
C GLY A 185 -25.73 4.72 21.58
#